data_e2684279fde44a456d16a72e624df2c7
#
_entry.id   e2684279fde44a456d16a72e624df2c7
#
_cell.length_a   1.000
_cell.length_b   1.000
_cell.length_c   1.000
_cell.angle_alpha   90.00
_cell.angle_beta   90.00
_cell.angle_gamma   90.00
#
_symmetry.space_group_name_H-M   'P 1'
#
loop_
_entity.id
_entity.type
_entity.pdbx_description
1 polymer ?
#
loop_
_entity_poly.entity_id
_entity_poly.type
_entity_poly.pdbx_seq_one_letter_code
_entity_poly.pdbx_strand_id
1 'polypeptide(L)' 'MTDDEKLKRIYQKIFTDAMIYGEKYPMQMVAATYLAIAIRLYKTVLSEKEYKEMIK' A
#
# COMPACT_ATOMS: atom_id res chain seq x y z
N MET A 1 13.86 3.81 -16.14
CA MET A 1 12.45 3.89 -15.79
C MET A 1 12.16 5.07 -14.89
N THR A 2 11.13 5.80 -15.18
CA THR A 2 10.73 6.91 -14.34
C THR A 2 9.99 6.39 -13.10
N ASP A 3 9.91 7.23 -12.09
CA ASP A 3 9.17 6.87 -10.88
C ASP A 3 7.69 6.62 -11.19
N ASP A 4 7.13 7.35 -12.15
CA ASP A 4 5.73 7.15 -12.55
C ASP A 4 5.52 5.76 -13.13
N GLU A 5 6.46 5.28 -13.93
CA GLU A 5 6.36 3.94 -14.50
C GLU A 5 6.46 2.86 -13.43
N LYS A 6 7.33 3.06 -12.45
CA LYS A 6 7.46 2.14 -11.33
C LYS A 6 6.17 2.09 -10.52
N LEU A 7 5.59 3.25 -10.25
CA LEU A 7 4.32 3.32 -9.52
C LEU A 7 3.20 2.61 -10.26
N LYS A 8 3.14 2.78 -11.58
CA LYS A 8 2.12 2.10 -12.37
C LYS A 8 2.26 0.59 -12.28
N ARG A 9 3.49 0.08 -12.37
CA ARG A 9 3.73 -1.35 -12.28
C ARG A 9 3.32 -1.91 -10.94
N ILE A 10 3.72 -1.24 -9.87
CA ILE A 10 3.37 -1.66 -8.52
C ILE A 10 1.87 -1.62 -8.33
N TYR A 11 1.24 -0.54 -8.79
CA TYR A 11 -0.20 -0.39 -8.69
C TYR A 11 -0.92 -1.53 -9.37
N GLN A 12 -0.53 -1.83 -10.61
CA GLN A 12 -1.20 -2.88 -11.37
C GLN A 12 -1.06 -4.24 -10.71
N LYS A 13 0.11 -4.55 -10.19
CA LYS A 13 0.32 -5.83 -9.51
C LYS A 13 -0.51 -5.94 -8.24
N ILE A 14 -0.47 -4.92 -7.42
CA ILE A 14 -1.23 -4.92 -6.17
C ILE A 14 -2.72 -4.95 -6.45
N PHE A 15 -3.16 -4.19 -7.44
CA PHE A 15 -4.57 -4.16 -7.81
C PHE A 15 -5.05 -5.52 -8.30
N THR A 16 -4.24 -6.17 -9.13
CA THR A 16 -4.55 -7.50 -9.62
C THR A 16 -4.67 -8.50 -8.48
N ASP A 17 -3.72 -8.45 -7.54
CA ASP A 17 -3.77 -9.33 -6.37
C ASP A 17 -5.03 -9.06 -5.53
N ALA A 18 -5.37 -7.78 -5.36
CA ALA A 18 -6.56 -7.42 -4.61
C ALA A 18 -7.82 -7.96 -5.26
N MET A 19 -7.90 -7.93 -6.59
CA MET A 19 -9.03 -8.46 -7.31
C MET A 19 -9.15 -9.97 -7.15
N ILE A 20 -8.02 -10.66 -7.13
CA ILE A 20 -8.00 -12.10 -6.91
C ILE A 20 -8.55 -12.44 -5.52
N TYR A 21 -8.11 -11.70 -4.51
CA TYR A 21 -8.62 -11.91 -3.15
C TYR A 21 -10.10 -11.55 -3.05
N GLY A 22 -10.53 -10.57 -3.82
CA GLY A 22 -11.93 -10.16 -3.84
C GLY A 22 -12.88 -11.25 -4.36
N GLU A 23 -12.37 -12.24 -5.06
CA GLU A 23 -13.17 -13.37 -5.49
C GLU A 23 -13.52 -14.31 -4.33
N LYS A 24 -12.66 -14.38 -3.33
CA LYS A 24 -12.83 -15.28 -2.19
C LYS A 24 -13.39 -14.59 -0.96
N TYR A 25 -13.10 -13.30 -0.81
CA TYR A 25 -13.47 -12.55 0.37
C TYR A 25 -14.25 -11.31 -0.03
N PRO A 26 -15.07 -10.76 0.87
CA PRO A 26 -15.76 -9.50 0.57
C PRO A 26 -14.76 -8.41 0.23
N MET A 27 -15.06 -7.62 -0.78
CA MET A 27 -14.14 -6.58 -1.23
C MET A 27 -13.83 -5.57 -0.12
N GLN A 28 -14.79 -5.31 0.75
CA GLN A 28 -14.57 -4.41 1.88
C GLN A 28 -13.48 -4.95 2.82
N MET A 29 -13.48 -6.25 3.03
CA MET A 29 -12.47 -6.90 3.86
C MET A 29 -11.09 -6.81 3.22
N VAL A 30 -11.03 -7.02 1.92
CA VAL A 30 -9.77 -6.91 1.19
C VAL A 30 -9.25 -5.48 1.25
N ALA A 31 -10.11 -4.51 1.03
CA ALA A 31 -9.72 -3.10 1.07
C ALA A 31 -9.22 -2.70 2.45
N ALA A 32 -9.91 -3.12 3.49
CA ALA A 32 -9.50 -2.82 4.86
C ALA A 32 -8.14 -3.43 5.19
N THR A 33 -7.89 -4.63 4.69
CA THR A 33 -6.62 -5.30 4.91
C THR A 33 -5.48 -4.56 4.23
N TYR A 34 -5.69 -4.12 2.99
CA TYR A 34 -4.68 -3.33 2.29
C TYR A 34 -4.41 -2.01 2.97
N LEU A 35 -5.46 -1.37 3.49
CA LEU A 35 -5.30 -0.13 4.22
C LEU A 35 -4.46 -0.35 5.48
N ALA A 36 -4.73 -1.40 6.22
CA ALA A 36 -3.97 -1.71 7.42
C ALA A 36 -2.50 -1.95 7.10
N ILE A 37 -2.24 -2.68 6.02
CA ILE A 37 -0.87 -2.94 5.58
C ILE A 37 -0.20 -1.64 5.16
N ALA A 38 -0.92 -0.79 4.44
CA ALA A 38 -0.37 0.48 3.98
C ALA A 38 0.04 1.36 5.17
N ILE A 39 -0.82 1.44 6.18
CA ILE A 39 -0.52 2.21 7.38
C ILE A 39 0.74 1.68 8.06
N ARG A 40 0.84 0.36 8.15
CA ARG A 40 2.00 -0.27 8.78
C ARG A 40 3.28 0.02 8.01
N LEU A 41 3.20 -0.02 6.68
CA LEU A 41 4.35 0.28 5.85
C LEU A 41 4.79 1.73 6.00
N TYR A 42 3.83 2.65 6.05
CA TYR A 42 4.15 4.04 6.28
C TYR A 42 4.84 4.25 7.62
N LYS A 43 4.34 3.62 8.65
CA LYS A 43 4.96 3.73 9.97
C LYS A 43 6.40 3.21 9.96
N THR A 44 6.64 2.13 9.24
CA THR A 44 7.98 1.55 9.16
C THR A 44 8.95 2.50 8.44
N VAL A 45 8.50 3.06 7.33
CA VAL A 45 9.36 3.95 6.53
C VAL A 45 9.55 5.30 7.21
N LEU A 46 8.47 5.87 7.74
CA LEU A 46 8.50 7.21 8.31
C LEU A 46 9.13 7.27 9.69
N SER A 47 9.18 6.14 10.39
CA SER A 47 9.60 6.14 11.79
C SER A 47 11.05 6.56 11.99
N GLU A 48 11.91 6.34 11.02
CA GLU A 48 13.33 6.61 11.19
C GLU A 48 13.78 7.96 10.64
N LYS A 49 13.23 8.37 9.55
CA LYS A 49 13.66 9.61 8.89
C LYS A 49 12.56 10.65 8.83
N GLU A 50 11.50 10.30 8.13
CA GLU A 50 10.47 11.26 7.79
C GLU A 50 9.51 11.52 8.92
N TYR A 51 9.33 10.53 9.78
CA TYR A 51 8.51 10.73 10.96
C TYR A 51 9.10 11.82 11.86
N LYS A 52 10.41 11.82 11.99
CA LYS A 52 11.08 12.86 12.77
C LYS A 52 10.94 14.23 12.14
N GLU A 53 10.96 14.28 10.82
CA GLU A 53 10.80 15.55 10.12
C GLU A 53 9.37 16.06 10.19
N MET A 54 8.41 15.19 10.18
CA MET A 54 7.01 15.57 10.25
C MET A 54 6.58 16.09 11.63
N ILE A 55 7.25 15.64 12.66
CA ILE A 55 6.89 15.98 14.02
C ILE A 55 7.54 17.27 14.50
N LYS A 56 8.41 17.81 13.75
CA LYS A 56 8.98 19.10 14.12
C LYS A 56 7.88 20.18 14.27
#